data_e0ca1eef04415577e8ac4ac314de90a3
#
_entry.id   e0ca1eef04415577e8ac4ac314de90a3
#
_cell.length_a   1.000
_cell.length_b   1.000
_cell.length_c   1.000
_cell.angle_alpha   90.00
_cell.angle_beta   90.00
_cell.angle_gamma   90.00
#
_symmetry.space_group_name_H-M   'P 1'
#
loop_
_entity.id
_entity.type
_entity.pdbx_description
1 polymer ?
#
loop_
_entity_poly.entity_id
_entity_poly.type
_entity_poly.pdbx_seq_one_letter_code
_entity_poly.pdbx_strand_id
1 'polypeptide(L)'
;DNFVDAGAGANLMLVYYGYSLPYFIDMALPMSMLLATVFSLGTLNKNYEIAAMRASGISMLRISRPLLLLGLFFTIFQFIFQNLVVMPFNHQQKEITRNILKPKKSPRKMKEVVRQDVNGNIMVIKAYDVPNNKCTDVSILAYQDSGITERWDYARLEWVDSLQTWNKTEGLNRRFDAAGKLLFSEMNLTDELPITLTPTDIVKEQIRPNEMNVFQLVDFIEKKKLLGLNPHRWVVDFHFKLAFVMTGFIVIFLGISFALQGTRENLAVGVGKSVIALFVYYILLIGGQKIGYNSSLHPAFAVWFGNVVLLIAGGWLFFQTAKK
;
A
#
# COMPACT_ATOMS: atom_id res chain seq x y z
N ASP A 1 21.63 -6.75 -16.23
CA ASP A 1 21.58 -5.90 -17.44
C ASP A 1 21.36 -4.42 -17.10
N ASN A 2 20.27 -4.02 -16.40
CA ASN A 2 19.98 -2.60 -16.14
C ASN A 2 21.10 -1.82 -15.41
N PHE A 3 21.91 -2.46 -14.57
CA PHE A 3 23.03 -1.80 -13.87
C PHE A 3 24.22 -1.60 -14.80
N VAL A 4 24.49 -2.56 -15.68
CA VAL A 4 25.55 -2.46 -16.67
C VAL A 4 25.21 -1.39 -17.70
N ASP A 5 23.98 -1.39 -18.18
CA ASP A 5 23.47 -0.40 -19.15
C ASP A 5 23.49 1.03 -18.59
N ALA A 6 23.29 1.17 -17.27
CA ALA A 6 23.37 2.46 -16.58
C ALA A 6 24.80 2.87 -16.18
N GLY A 7 25.82 2.06 -16.45
CA GLY A 7 27.20 2.29 -16.01
C GLY A 7 27.36 2.34 -14.48
N ALA A 8 26.48 1.66 -13.76
CA ALA A 8 26.42 1.71 -12.31
C ALA A 8 27.54 0.89 -11.66
N GLY A 9 28.31 1.48 -10.76
CA GLY A 9 29.36 0.79 -10.01
C GLY A 9 28.81 -0.23 -9.00
N ALA A 10 29.68 -1.18 -8.57
CA ALA A 10 29.34 -2.24 -7.61
C ALA A 10 28.74 -1.72 -6.29
N ASN A 11 29.21 -0.54 -5.82
CA ASN A 11 28.68 0.10 -4.61
C ASN A 11 27.18 0.43 -4.73
N LEU A 12 26.73 0.92 -5.91
CA LEU A 12 25.32 1.21 -6.13
C LEU A 12 24.46 -0.05 -6.14
N MET A 13 25.00 -1.16 -6.68
CA MET A 13 24.34 -2.46 -6.63
C MET A 13 24.15 -2.93 -5.19
N LEU A 14 25.18 -2.86 -4.35
CA LEU A 14 25.08 -3.24 -2.94
C LEU A 14 24.05 -2.40 -2.18
N VAL A 15 24.05 -1.09 -2.39
CA VAL A 15 23.06 -0.18 -1.77
C VAL A 15 21.63 -0.51 -2.24
N TYR A 16 21.44 -0.74 -3.55
CA TYR A 16 20.14 -1.08 -4.11
C TYR A 16 19.59 -2.39 -3.56
N TYR A 17 20.41 -3.45 -3.51
CA TYR A 17 19.99 -4.73 -2.94
C TYR A 17 19.82 -4.65 -1.43
N GLY A 18 20.62 -3.85 -0.73
CA GLY A 18 20.44 -3.55 0.69
C GLY A 18 19.06 -2.95 0.98
N TYR A 19 18.64 -1.97 0.17
CA TYR A 19 17.30 -1.39 0.26
C TYR A 19 16.17 -2.35 -0.17
N SER A 20 16.47 -3.37 -0.97
CA SER A 20 15.48 -4.37 -1.39
C SER A 20 15.25 -5.48 -0.35
N LEU A 21 16.22 -5.75 0.53
CA LEU A 21 16.18 -6.85 1.50
C LEU A 21 14.94 -6.84 2.39
N PRO A 22 14.52 -5.71 3.02
CA PRO A 22 13.35 -5.70 3.89
C PRO A 22 12.08 -6.11 3.15
N TYR A 23 11.93 -5.75 1.90
CA TYR A 23 10.79 -6.12 1.07
C TYR A 23 10.74 -7.64 0.83
N PHE A 24 11.88 -8.26 0.52
CA PHE A 24 11.94 -9.72 0.34
C PHE A 24 11.69 -10.48 1.64
N ILE A 25 12.18 -9.96 2.77
CA ILE A 25 11.91 -10.52 4.10
C ILE A 25 10.40 -10.48 4.38
N ASP A 26 9.75 -9.32 4.17
CA ASP A 26 8.30 -9.15 4.38
C ASP A 26 7.48 -10.13 3.52
N MET A 27 7.85 -10.33 2.26
CA MET A 27 7.20 -11.30 1.38
C MET A 27 7.42 -12.76 1.78
N ALA A 28 8.59 -13.09 2.34
CA ALA A 28 8.94 -14.45 2.73
C ALA A 28 8.34 -14.85 4.09
N LEU A 29 8.04 -13.88 4.95
CA LEU A 29 7.53 -14.12 6.31
C LEU A 29 6.30 -15.05 6.35
N PRO A 30 5.20 -14.83 5.59
CA PRO A 30 4.03 -15.70 5.67
C PRO A 30 4.34 -17.15 5.27
N MET A 31 5.16 -17.35 4.23
CA MET A 31 5.55 -18.68 3.80
C MET A 31 6.39 -19.40 4.86
N SER A 32 7.35 -18.68 5.45
CA SER A 32 8.22 -19.21 6.51
C SER A 32 7.41 -19.60 7.75
N MET A 33 6.44 -18.76 8.15
CA MET A 33 5.55 -19.04 9.27
C MET A 33 4.69 -20.28 9.03
N LEU A 34 4.14 -20.41 7.82
CA LEU A 34 3.34 -21.57 7.43
C LEU A 34 4.17 -22.86 7.53
N LEU A 35 5.34 -22.87 6.88
CA LEU A 35 6.22 -24.02 6.88
C LEU A 35 6.67 -24.38 8.30
N ALA A 36 7.10 -23.40 9.10
CA ALA A 36 7.50 -23.61 10.49
C ALA A 36 6.36 -24.25 11.31
N THR A 37 5.12 -23.76 11.13
CA THR A 37 3.95 -24.30 11.82
C THR A 37 3.67 -25.74 11.41
N VAL A 38 3.70 -26.04 10.11
CA VAL A 38 3.42 -27.38 9.59
C VAL A 38 4.52 -28.35 9.97
N PHE A 39 5.79 -27.96 9.90
CA PHE A 39 6.89 -28.81 10.32
C PHE A 39 6.87 -29.10 11.83
N SER A 40 6.66 -28.06 12.65
CA SER A 40 6.61 -28.20 14.11
C SER A 40 5.49 -29.14 14.55
N LEU A 41 4.23 -28.81 14.22
CA LEU A 41 3.10 -29.65 14.59
C LEU A 41 3.07 -30.97 13.85
N GLY A 42 3.48 -31.00 12.58
CA GLY A 42 3.52 -32.23 11.80
C GLY A 42 4.53 -33.25 12.37
N THR A 43 5.67 -32.79 12.89
CA THR A 43 6.64 -33.67 13.57
C THR A 43 6.08 -34.22 14.88
N LEU A 44 5.47 -33.36 15.73
CA LEU A 44 4.80 -33.79 16.94
C LEU A 44 3.68 -34.79 16.67
N ASN A 45 2.92 -34.56 15.59
CA ASN A 45 1.83 -35.46 15.18
C ASN A 45 2.38 -36.81 14.67
N LYS A 46 3.44 -36.79 13.85
CA LYS A 46 4.14 -37.99 13.36
C LYS A 46 4.68 -38.86 14.49
N ASN A 47 5.20 -38.24 15.55
CA ASN A 47 5.76 -38.93 16.72
C ASN A 47 4.67 -39.35 17.74
N TYR A 48 3.39 -39.21 17.43
CA TYR A 48 2.27 -39.47 18.33
C TYR A 48 2.24 -38.59 19.60
N GLU A 49 3.04 -37.54 19.70
CA GLU A 49 3.09 -36.66 20.87
C GLU A 49 1.76 -35.90 21.05
N ILE A 50 1.15 -35.45 19.95
CA ILE A 50 -0.18 -34.82 19.97
C ILE A 50 -1.23 -35.81 20.44
N ALA A 51 -1.18 -37.09 19.99
CA ALA A 51 -2.09 -38.13 20.45
C ALA A 51 -1.93 -38.39 21.95
N ALA A 52 -0.71 -38.47 22.46
CA ALA A 52 -0.42 -38.62 23.89
C ALA A 52 -0.96 -37.45 24.72
N MET A 53 -0.74 -36.22 24.27
CA MET A 53 -1.28 -35.02 24.93
C MET A 53 -2.82 -35.02 24.97
N ARG A 54 -3.46 -35.45 23.89
CA ARG A 54 -4.93 -35.61 23.86
C ARG A 54 -5.43 -36.70 24.76
N ALA A 55 -4.75 -37.85 24.82
CA ALA A 55 -5.07 -38.96 25.72
C ALA A 55 -4.96 -38.52 27.21
N SER A 56 -4.09 -37.59 27.53
CA SER A 56 -4.01 -36.98 28.87
C SER A 56 -5.02 -35.84 29.11
N GLY A 57 -5.99 -35.64 28.20
CA GLY A 57 -7.10 -34.69 28.37
C GLY A 57 -6.77 -33.25 27.91
N ILE A 58 -5.63 -33.01 27.24
CA ILE A 58 -5.31 -31.68 26.71
C ILE A 58 -6.10 -31.41 25.43
N SER A 59 -6.88 -30.33 25.41
CA SER A 59 -7.68 -29.96 24.25
C SER A 59 -6.82 -29.47 23.09
N MET A 60 -7.28 -29.69 21.84
CA MET A 60 -6.62 -29.20 20.62
C MET A 60 -6.37 -27.68 20.65
N LEU A 61 -7.34 -26.93 21.16
CA LEU A 61 -7.19 -25.48 21.30
C LEU A 61 -6.02 -25.09 22.22
N ARG A 62 -5.81 -25.85 23.30
CA ARG A 62 -4.70 -25.62 24.24
C ARG A 62 -3.35 -25.94 23.59
N ILE A 63 -3.29 -26.99 22.76
CA ILE A 63 -2.08 -27.33 21.98
C ILE A 63 -1.77 -26.25 20.94
N SER A 64 -2.80 -25.69 20.29
CA SER A 64 -2.64 -24.68 19.23
C SER A 64 -2.41 -23.26 19.76
N ARG A 65 -2.80 -22.97 21.03
CA ARG A 65 -2.76 -21.63 21.62
C ARG A 65 -1.39 -20.93 21.51
N PRO A 66 -0.25 -21.57 21.80
CA PRO A 66 1.04 -20.89 21.69
C PRO A 66 1.35 -20.47 20.26
N LEU A 67 0.98 -21.27 19.25
CA LEU A 67 1.19 -20.91 17.84
C LEU A 67 0.24 -19.80 17.39
N LEU A 68 -1.00 -19.77 17.86
CA LEU A 68 -1.93 -18.66 17.60
C LEU A 68 -1.44 -17.36 18.23
N LEU A 69 -0.87 -17.41 19.43
CA LEU A 69 -0.26 -16.24 20.07
C LEU A 69 0.98 -15.76 19.31
N LEU A 70 1.83 -16.68 18.83
CA LEU A 70 2.94 -16.36 17.93
C LEU A 70 2.43 -15.75 16.63
N GLY A 71 1.35 -16.27 16.05
CA GLY A 71 0.71 -15.71 14.86
C GLY A 71 0.26 -14.26 15.07
N LEU A 72 -0.37 -13.98 16.20
CA LEU A 72 -0.77 -12.62 16.55
C LEU A 72 0.45 -11.71 16.75
N PHE A 73 1.47 -12.18 17.45
CA PHE A 73 2.72 -11.46 17.66
C PHE A 73 3.38 -11.10 16.32
N PHE A 74 3.53 -12.07 15.42
CA PHE A 74 4.12 -11.82 14.11
C PHE A 74 3.27 -10.92 13.23
N THR A 75 1.95 -10.94 13.34
CA THR A 75 1.06 -10.00 12.65
C THR A 75 1.33 -8.56 13.10
N ILE A 76 1.45 -8.33 14.41
CA ILE A 76 1.79 -7.00 14.95
C ILE A 76 3.20 -6.60 14.52
N PHE A 77 4.16 -7.52 14.63
CA PHE A 77 5.54 -7.29 14.20
C PHE A 77 5.60 -6.93 12.71
N GLN A 78 4.92 -7.67 11.84
CA GLN A 78 4.87 -7.42 10.40
C GLN A 78 4.25 -6.07 10.08
N PHE A 79 3.18 -5.67 10.78
CA PHE A 79 2.60 -4.33 10.62
C PHE A 79 3.62 -3.23 10.94
N ILE A 80 4.32 -3.34 12.06
CA ILE A 80 5.35 -2.38 12.47
C ILE A 80 6.51 -2.38 11.48
N PHE A 81 7.03 -3.56 11.15
CA PHE A 81 8.15 -3.74 10.21
C PHE A 81 7.82 -3.18 8.83
N GLN A 82 6.64 -3.44 8.30
CA GLN A 82 6.19 -2.93 7.00
C GLN A 82 6.17 -1.40 6.99
N ASN A 83 5.60 -0.77 8.02
CA ASN A 83 5.44 0.68 8.06
C ASN A 83 6.73 1.45 8.38
N LEU A 84 7.59 0.92 9.27
CA LEU A 84 8.79 1.62 9.72
C LEU A 84 10.04 1.27 8.92
N VAL A 85 10.10 0.07 8.33
CA VAL A 85 11.30 -0.41 7.64
C VAL A 85 11.04 -0.64 6.15
N VAL A 86 10.08 -1.50 5.81
CA VAL A 86 9.87 -1.91 4.41
C VAL A 86 9.50 -0.73 3.51
N MET A 87 8.57 0.13 3.94
CA MET A 87 8.11 1.24 3.09
C MET A 87 9.19 2.31 2.87
N PRO A 88 9.91 2.82 3.88
CA PRO A 88 11.00 3.76 3.67
C PRO A 88 12.11 3.20 2.78
N PHE A 89 12.52 1.95 3.00
CA PHE A 89 13.56 1.29 2.20
C PHE A 89 13.10 1.07 0.75
N ASN A 90 11.86 0.65 0.55
CA ASN A 90 11.28 0.49 -0.79
C ASN A 90 11.21 1.82 -1.54
N HIS A 91 10.93 2.93 -0.85
CA HIS A 91 10.96 4.27 -1.43
C HIS A 91 12.37 4.62 -1.95
N GLN A 92 13.42 4.45 -1.12
CA GLN A 92 14.82 4.69 -1.51
C GLN A 92 15.24 3.79 -2.68
N GLN A 93 14.91 2.51 -2.63
CA GLN A 93 15.20 1.57 -3.71
C GLN A 93 14.56 2.03 -5.03
N LYS A 94 13.33 2.54 -4.99
CA LYS A 94 12.64 3.03 -6.17
C LYS A 94 13.16 4.37 -6.67
N GLU A 95 13.64 5.23 -5.80
CA GLU A 95 14.36 6.45 -6.21
C GLU A 95 15.62 6.13 -7.01
N ILE A 96 16.42 5.16 -6.54
CA ILE A 96 17.59 4.67 -7.31
C ILE A 96 17.14 4.14 -8.67
N THR A 97 16.07 3.35 -8.71
CA THR A 97 15.54 2.82 -9.97
C THR A 97 15.11 3.91 -10.94
N ARG A 98 14.45 4.96 -10.45
CA ARG A 98 13.93 6.07 -11.26
C ARG A 98 15.04 6.99 -11.77
N ASN A 99 15.96 7.34 -10.88
CA ASN A 99 16.93 8.39 -11.15
C ASN A 99 18.17 7.85 -11.89
N ILE A 100 18.53 6.59 -11.66
CA ILE A 100 19.79 6.03 -12.13
C ILE A 100 19.58 4.87 -13.11
N LEU A 101 18.81 3.85 -12.72
CA LEU A 101 18.71 2.62 -13.51
C LEU A 101 17.77 2.74 -14.72
N LYS A 102 16.66 3.45 -14.55
CA LYS A 102 15.65 3.64 -15.61
C LYS A 102 15.12 5.08 -15.55
N PRO A 103 15.94 6.08 -15.88
CA PRO A 103 15.45 7.44 -15.97
C PRO A 103 14.34 7.49 -17.02
N LYS A 104 13.12 7.63 -16.57
CA LYS A 104 11.99 7.81 -17.49
C LYS A 104 12.13 9.17 -18.15
N LYS A 105 12.03 9.21 -19.49
CA LYS A 105 11.75 10.47 -20.20
C LYS A 105 10.47 11.04 -19.59
N SER A 106 10.53 12.30 -19.18
CA SER A 106 9.36 13.01 -18.66
C SER A 106 8.16 12.80 -19.60
N PRO A 107 7.00 12.42 -19.09
CA PRO A 107 5.83 12.22 -19.95
C PRO A 107 5.52 13.54 -20.66
N ARG A 108 5.20 13.49 -21.95
CA ARG A 108 4.83 14.69 -22.71
C ARG A 108 3.61 15.41 -22.13
N LYS A 109 2.67 14.64 -21.58
CA LYS A 109 1.46 15.17 -20.95
C LYS A 109 1.15 14.39 -19.67
N MET A 110 0.83 15.11 -18.61
CA MET A 110 0.35 14.56 -17.34
C MET A 110 -1.11 14.97 -17.13
N LYS A 111 -1.90 14.08 -16.52
CA LYS A 111 -3.32 14.36 -16.19
C LYS A 111 -3.54 14.23 -14.70
N GLU A 112 -4.44 15.04 -14.16
CA GLU A 112 -4.87 14.99 -12.75
C GLU A 112 -3.69 15.06 -11.77
N VAL A 113 -2.81 16.04 -11.98
CA VAL A 113 -1.62 16.24 -11.15
C VAL A 113 -2.02 17.05 -9.92
N VAL A 114 -1.70 16.52 -8.74
CA VAL A 114 -1.88 17.22 -7.46
C VAL A 114 -0.51 17.41 -6.82
N ARG A 115 -0.20 18.64 -6.45
CA ARG A 115 1.05 19.00 -5.77
C ARG A 115 0.75 19.89 -4.58
N GLN A 116 1.52 19.69 -3.52
CA GLN A 116 1.49 20.57 -2.35
C GLN A 116 2.76 21.41 -2.35
N ASP A 117 2.58 22.70 -2.10
CA ASP A 117 3.64 23.67 -1.96
C ASP A 117 4.24 23.66 -0.54
N VAL A 118 5.39 24.31 -0.38
CA VAL A 118 6.07 24.48 0.92
C VAL A 118 5.16 25.22 1.93
N ASN A 119 4.34 26.15 1.43
CA ASN A 119 3.38 26.92 2.22
C ASN A 119 2.11 26.14 2.62
N GLY A 120 2.00 24.86 2.24
CA GLY A 120 0.84 24.04 2.50
C GLY A 120 -0.29 24.16 1.46
N ASN A 121 -0.20 25.10 0.50
CA ASN A 121 -1.19 25.25 -0.57
C ASN A 121 -1.15 24.05 -1.52
N ILE A 122 -2.33 23.65 -2.01
CA ILE A 122 -2.45 22.49 -2.90
C ILE A 122 -2.82 22.96 -4.30
N MET A 123 -1.97 22.62 -5.28
CA MET A 123 -2.21 22.87 -6.69
C MET A 123 -2.75 21.60 -7.36
N VAL A 124 -3.93 21.70 -7.95
CA VAL A 124 -4.59 20.65 -8.73
C VAL A 124 -4.57 21.06 -10.20
N ILE A 125 -3.97 20.25 -11.05
CA ILE A 125 -3.82 20.50 -12.47
C ILE A 125 -4.52 19.38 -13.23
N LYS A 126 -5.51 19.70 -14.04
CA LYS A 126 -6.21 18.70 -14.85
C LYS A 126 -5.37 18.15 -15.99
N ALA A 127 -4.61 19.03 -16.67
CA ALA A 127 -3.67 18.61 -17.69
C ALA A 127 -2.40 19.51 -17.67
N TYR A 128 -1.23 18.86 -17.69
CA TYR A 128 0.07 19.52 -17.78
C TYR A 128 0.82 19.05 -19.02
N ASP A 129 1.17 20.00 -19.88
CA ASP A 129 2.02 19.79 -21.05
C ASP A 129 3.47 20.08 -20.65
N VAL A 130 4.25 19.01 -20.43
CA VAL A 130 5.60 19.09 -19.88
C VAL A 130 6.58 19.81 -20.82
N PRO A 131 6.64 19.52 -22.14
CA PRO A 131 7.55 20.21 -23.05
C PRO A 131 7.34 21.73 -23.12
N ASN A 132 6.12 22.19 -22.98
CA ASN A 132 5.75 23.59 -23.10
C ASN A 132 5.58 24.30 -21.76
N ASN A 133 5.79 23.58 -20.63
CA ASN A 133 5.56 24.07 -19.29
C ASN A 133 4.19 24.75 -19.10
N LYS A 134 3.13 24.11 -19.62
CA LYS A 134 1.79 24.67 -19.70
C LYS A 134 0.78 23.83 -18.92
N CYS A 135 0.12 24.45 -17.96
CA CYS A 135 -0.98 23.85 -17.19
C CYS A 135 -2.31 24.30 -17.74
N THR A 136 -3.30 23.39 -17.74
CA THR A 136 -4.68 23.65 -18.14
C THR A 136 -5.62 23.24 -17.03
N ASP A 137 -6.64 24.03 -16.78
CA ASP A 137 -7.62 23.84 -15.69
C ASP A 137 -6.92 23.64 -14.35
N VAL A 138 -6.42 24.72 -13.77
CA VAL A 138 -5.64 24.71 -12.54
C VAL A 138 -6.46 25.27 -11.40
N SER A 139 -6.55 24.53 -10.29
CA SER A 139 -7.10 25.02 -9.03
C SER A 139 -6.00 25.07 -7.98
N ILE A 140 -5.82 26.19 -7.33
CA ILE A 140 -4.97 26.35 -6.16
C ILE A 140 -5.84 26.50 -4.94
N LEU A 141 -5.55 25.77 -3.87
CA LEU A 141 -6.35 25.73 -2.65
C LEU A 141 -5.46 26.04 -1.46
N ALA A 142 -5.82 27.08 -0.71
CA ALA A 142 -5.30 27.30 0.63
C ALA A 142 -6.14 26.52 1.64
N TYR A 143 -5.45 25.79 2.50
CA TYR A 143 -6.07 24.91 3.49
C TYR A 143 -5.59 25.26 4.88
N GLN A 144 -6.53 25.37 5.82
CA GLN A 144 -6.27 25.51 7.25
C GLN A 144 -7.04 24.42 8.01
N ASP A 145 -6.78 24.25 9.30
CA ASP A 145 -7.31 23.16 10.15
C ASP A 145 -8.81 22.89 10.02
N SER A 146 -9.60 23.88 9.66
CA SER A 146 -11.05 23.82 9.49
C SER A 146 -11.55 23.54 8.07
N GLY A 147 -10.66 23.48 7.06
CA GLY A 147 -11.05 23.25 5.67
C GLY A 147 -10.41 24.21 4.66
N ILE A 148 -10.98 24.27 3.45
CA ILE A 148 -10.54 25.17 2.39
C ILE A 148 -10.97 26.59 2.75
N THR A 149 -9.99 27.48 2.90
CA THR A 149 -10.22 28.91 3.18
C THR A 149 -10.30 29.75 1.92
N GLU A 150 -9.41 29.45 0.94
CA GLU A 150 -9.39 30.14 -0.34
C GLU A 150 -9.16 29.16 -1.49
N ARG A 151 -9.74 29.49 -2.66
CA ARG A 151 -9.56 28.74 -3.88
C ARG A 151 -9.42 29.67 -5.08
N TRP A 152 -8.35 29.46 -5.84
CA TRP A 152 -8.08 30.18 -7.10
C TRP A 152 -8.20 29.19 -8.25
N ASP A 153 -9.03 29.48 -9.22
CA ASP A 153 -9.19 28.67 -10.43
C ASP A 153 -8.72 29.44 -11.64
N TYR A 154 -7.80 28.85 -12.39
CA TYR A 154 -7.23 29.42 -13.60
C TYR A 154 -7.46 28.48 -14.79
N ALA A 155 -7.90 29.02 -15.93
CA ALA A 155 -8.03 28.22 -17.15
C ALA A 155 -6.68 27.74 -17.68
N ARG A 156 -5.62 28.57 -17.51
CA ARG A 156 -4.28 28.24 -17.99
C ARG A 156 -3.20 28.95 -17.17
N LEU A 157 -2.11 28.24 -16.92
CA LEU A 157 -0.86 28.78 -16.39
C LEU A 157 0.28 28.38 -17.32
N GLU A 158 1.16 29.32 -17.67
CA GLU A 158 2.34 29.10 -18.51
C GLU A 158 3.58 29.58 -17.76
N TRP A 159 4.60 28.74 -17.67
CA TRP A 159 5.84 29.10 -17.00
C TRP A 159 6.70 30.01 -17.86
N VAL A 160 7.19 31.07 -17.29
CA VAL A 160 8.10 32.04 -17.93
C VAL A 160 9.46 31.92 -17.30
N ASP A 161 10.41 31.29 -18.01
CA ASP A 161 11.76 31.01 -17.49
C ASP A 161 12.53 32.28 -17.15
N SER A 162 12.36 33.38 -17.90
CA SER A 162 13.03 34.67 -17.65
C SER A 162 12.61 35.34 -16.34
N LEU A 163 11.37 35.11 -15.91
CA LEU A 163 10.80 35.71 -14.70
C LEU A 163 10.74 34.71 -13.53
N GLN A 164 11.02 33.43 -13.77
CA GLN A 164 10.88 32.33 -12.79
C GLN A 164 9.52 32.32 -12.11
N THR A 165 8.46 32.61 -12.89
CA THR A 165 7.08 32.67 -12.39
C THR A 165 6.08 32.11 -13.41
N TRP A 166 4.89 31.81 -12.95
CA TRP A 166 3.77 31.39 -13.77
C TRP A 166 3.00 32.60 -14.32
N ASN A 167 2.96 32.74 -15.62
CA ASN A 167 2.03 33.67 -16.27
C ASN A 167 0.62 33.05 -16.24
N LYS A 168 -0.37 33.81 -15.78
CA LYS A 168 -1.75 33.38 -15.60
C LYS A 168 -2.67 34.01 -16.61
N THR A 169 -3.68 33.24 -17.03
CA THR A 169 -4.87 33.82 -17.67
C THR A 169 -5.83 34.32 -16.59
N GLU A 170 -6.96 34.88 -17.01
CA GLU A 170 -8.04 35.27 -16.09
C GLU A 170 -8.36 34.14 -15.12
N GLY A 171 -8.46 34.48 -13.83
CA GLY A 171 -8.71 33.54 -12.76
C GLY A 171 -9.83 34.02 -11.86
N LEU A 172 -10.47 33.06 -11.20
CA LEU A 172 -11.54 33.29 -10.23
C LEU A 172 -11.01 32.97 -8.83
N ASN A 173 -10.99 33.99 -7.94
CA ASN A 173 -10.68 33.79 -6.53
C ASN A 173 -11.99 33.64 -5.73
N ARG A 174 -12.04 32.62 -4.90
CA ARG A 174 -13.17 32.35 -3.99
C ARG A 174 -12.69 32.16 -2.56
N ARG A 175 -13.35 32.84 -1.62
CA ARG A 175 -13.12 32.68 -0.17
C ARG A 175 -14.29 31.99 0.50
N PHE A 176 -13.96 31.14 1.45
CA PHE A 176 -14.95 30.35 2.20
C PHE A 176 -14.82 30.62 3.70
N ASP A 177 -15.94 30.52 4.43
CA ASP A 177 -15.93 30.53 5.88
C ASP A 177 -15.56 29.15 6.46
N ALA A 178 -15.44 29.06 7.78
CA ALA A 178 -15.13 27.80 8.48
C ALA A 178 -16.21 26.70 8.28
N ALA A 179 -17.39 27.05 7.84
CA ALA A 179 -18.49 26.12 7.52
C ALA A 179 -18.50 25.72 6.03
N GLY A 180 -17.52 26.20 5.23
CA GLY A 180 -17.42 25.93 3.80
C GLY A 180 -18.40 26.75 2.93
N LYS A 181 -19.06 27.79 3.48
CA LYS A 181 -19.95 28.67 2.73
C LYS A 181 -19.13 29.71 1.99
N LEU A 182 -19.48 29.98 0.74
CA LEU A 182 -18.86 31.00 -0.08
C LEU A 182 -19.12 32.40 0.50
N LEU A 183 -18.06 33.09 0.90
CA LEU A 183 -18.11 34.45 1.41
C LEU A 183 -17.94 35.48 0.28
N PHE A 184 -17.04 35.21 -0.64
CA PHE A 184 -16.61 36.16 -1.65
C PHE A 184 -16.15 35.45 -2.93
N SER A 185 -16.42 36.08 -4.09
CA SER A 185 -15.96 35.58 -5.38
C SER A 185 -15.60 36.76 -6.26
N GLU A 186 -14.34 36.84 -6.70
CA GLU A 186 -13.84 37.95 -7.52
C GLU A 186 -12.97 37.44 -8.66
N MET A 187 -13.04 38.13 -9.79
CA MET A 187 -12.12 37.90 -10.91
C MET A 187 -10.75 38.52 -10.60
N ASN A 188 -9.73 37.69 -10.46
CA ASN A 188 -8.40 38.15 -10.04
C ASN A 188 -7.47 38.26 -11.26
N LEU A 189 -7.07 39.49 -11.59
CA LEU A 189 -6.19 39.80 -12.72
C LEU A 189 -4.77 40.16 -12.30
N THR A 190 -4.55 40.57 -11.06
CA THR A 190 -3.32 41.33 -10.67
C THR A 190 -2.47 40.73 -9.56
N ASP A 191 -2.98 39.82 -8.75
CA ASP A 191 -2.25 39.33 -7.60
C ASP A 191 -1.21 38.25 -7.95
N GLU A 192 -0.14 38.17 -7.15
CA GLU A 192 0.83 37.10 -7.22
C GLU A 192 0.14 35.74 -6.99
N LEU A 193 0.59 34.72 -7.70
CA LEU A 193 0.09 33.36 -7.49
C LEU A 193 0.50 32.85 -6.10
N PRO A 194 -0.43 32.35 -5.31
CA PRO A 194 -0.15 31.89 -3.95
C PRO A 194 0.54 30.52 -3.95
N ILE A 195 1.53 30.34 -4.86
CA ILE A 195 2.23 29.06 -5.03
C ILE A 195 3.68 29.30 -5.50
N THR A 196 4.61 28.54 -4.92
CA THR A 196 6.05 28.60 -5.24
C THR A 196 6.53 27.41 -6.09
N LEU A 197 5.62 26.50 -6.48
CA LEU A 197 5.96 25.31 -7.26
C LEU A 197 6.53 25.66 -8.64
N THR A 198 7.69 25.09 -8.95
CA THR A 198 8.35 25.17 -10.25
C THR A 198 7.86 24.04 -11.20
N PRO A 199 8.10 24.13 -12.52
CA PRO A 199 7.87 23.05 -13.46
C PRO A 199 8.54 21.73 -13.04
N THR A 200 9.75 21.79 -12.48
CA THR A 200 10.48 20.63 -11.99
C THR A 200 9.77 19.95 -10.81
N ASP A 201 9.15 20.73 -9.92
CA ASP A 201 8.39 20.20 -8.80
C ASP A 201 7.08 19.52 -9.24
N ILE A 202 6.46 20.04 -10.30
CA ILE A 202 5.27 19.43 -10.89
C ILE A 202 5.60 18.08 -11.54
N VAL A 203 6.76 17.97 -12.21
CA VAL A 203 7.21 16.75 -12.90
C VAL A 203 7.72 15.69 -11.93
N LYS A 204 8.22 16.08 -10.75
CA LYS A 204 8.65 15.10 -9.73
C LYS A 204 7.58 14.03 -9.55
N GLU A 205 7.97 12.78 -9.71
CA GLU A 205 7.04 11.64 -9.62
C GLU A 205 6.44 11.60 -8.20
N GLN A 206 5.12 11.63 -8.11
CA GLN A 206 4.43 11.45 -6.84
C GLN A 206 4.80 10.10 -6.22
N ILE A 207 5.02 10.07 -4.91
CA ILE A 207 5.17 8.81 -4.17
C ILE A 207 3.95 7.94 -4.45
N ARG A 208 4.17 6.72 -4.92
CA ARG A 208 3.07 5.81 -5.26
C ARG A 208 2.49 5.18 -4.00
N PRO A 209 1.20 4.77 -3.99
CA PRO A 209 0.58 4.12 -2.83
C PRO A 209 1.37 2.94 -2.27
N ASN A 210 2.07 2.20 -3.13
CA ASN A 210 2.91 1.07 -2.73
C ASN A 210 4.27 1.46 -2.09
N GLU A 211 4.58 2.75 -2.03
CA GLU A 211 5.77 3.32 -1.39
C GLU A 211 5.41 4.11 -0.12
N MET A 212 4.12 4.39 0.08
CA MET A 212 3.61 5.08 1.26
C MET A 212 3.41 4.08 2.41
N ASN A 213 3.68 4.48 3.63
CA ASN A 213 3.21 3.73 4.79
C ASN A 213 1.70 3.93 4.98
N VAL A 214 1.09 3.15 5.87
CA VAL A 214 -0.37 3.19 6.09
C VAL A 214 -0.83 4.59 6.51
N PHE A 215 -0.08 5.29 7.36
CA PHE A 215 -0.44 6.62 7.85
C PHE A 215 -0.37 7.68 6.75
N GLN A 216 0.69 7.67 5.95
CA GLN A 216 0.83 8.54 4.78
C GLN A 216 -0.28 8.30 3.75
N LEU A 217 -0.69 7.03 3.59
CA LEU A 217 -1.74 6.67 2.66
C LEU A 217 -3.12 7.17 3.14
N VAL A 218 -3.40 7.12 4.43
CA VAL A 218 -4.64 7.68 5.03
C VAL A 218 -4.69 9.18 4.81
N ASP A 219 -3.64 9.92 5.18
CA ASP A 219 -3.54 11.36 4.96
C ASP A 219 -3.73 11.73 3.47
N PHE A 220 -3.12 10.95 2.58
CA PHE A 220 -3.27 11.15 1.13
C PHE A 220 -4.70 10.89 0.64
N ILE A 221 -5.39 9.88 1.17
CA ILE A 221 -6.79 9.58 0.85
C ILE A 221 -7.69 10.72 1.32
N GLU A 222 -7.48 11.24 2.53
CA GLU A 222 -8.24 12.36 3.08
C GLU A 222 -8.07 13.63 2.25
N LYS A 223 -6.82 13.98 1.92
CA LYS A 223 -6.52 15.11 1.03
C LYS A 223 -7.22 14.98 -0.32
N LYS A 224 -7.22 13.77 -0.92
CA LYS A 224 -7.94 13.56 -2.19
C LYS A 224 -9.45 13.71 -2.06
N LYS A 225 -10.06 13.26 -0.97
CA LYS A 225 -11.49 13.46 -0.71
C LYS A 225 -11.85 14.94 -0.58
N LEU A 226 -11.03 15.70 0.16
CA LEU A 226 -11.22 17.15 0.33
C LEU A 226 -11.14 17.90 -0.99
N LEU A 227 -10.29 17.43 -1.92
CA LEU A 227 -10.16 17.98 -3.26
C LEU A 227 -11.28 17.56 -4.24
N GLY A 228 -12.29 16.80 -3.77
CA GLY A 228 -13.35 16.27 -4.62
C GLY A 228 -12.88 15.20 -5.63
N LEU A 229 -11.67 14.68 -5.47
CA LEU A 229 -11.11 13.62 -6.31
C LEU A 229 -11.52 12.25 -5.78
N ASN A 230 -11.77 11.31 -6.69
CA ASN A 230 -12.14 9.96 -6.29
C ASN A 230 -10.92 9.17 -5.75
N PRO A 231 -10.85 8.84 -4.45
CA PRO A 231 -9.74 8.13 -3.86
C PRO A 231 -9.90 6.61 -3.93
N HIS A 232 -10.84 6.06 -4.68
CA HIS A 232 -11.23 4.64 -4.66
C HIS A 232 -10.03 3.67 -4.74
N ARG A 233 -9.11 3.90 -5.69
CA ARG A 233 -7.92 3.04 -5.86
C ARG A 233 -6.98 3.05 -4.64
N TRP A 234 -6.81 4.21 -4.00
CA TRP A 234 -5.96 4.33 -2.79
C TRP A 234 -6.62 3.69 -1.58
N VAL A 235 -7.94 3.73 -1.49
CA VAL A 235 -8.71 3.00 -0.46
C VAL A 235 -8.55 1.49 -0.64
N VAL A 236 -8.53 0.99 -1.87
CA VAL A 236 -8.21 -0.43 -2.16
C VAL A 236 -6.79 -0.77 -1.67
N ASP A 237 -5.79 0.07 -1.97
CA ASP A 237 -4.40 -0.17 -1.53
C ASP A 237 -4.26 -0.12 -0.01
N PHE A 238 -5.00 0.74 0.67
CA PHE A 238 -5.07 0.79 2.13
C PHE A 238 -5.58 -0.53 2.71
N HIS A 239 -6.71 -1.01 2.23
CA HIS A 239 -7.26 -2.31 2.65
C HIS A 239 -6.33 -3.47 2.31
N PHE A 240 -5.65 -3.42 1.16
CA PHE A 240 -4.68 -4.43 0.75
C PHE A 240 -3.49 -4.51 1.73
N LYS A 241 -2.94 -3.38 2.16
CA LYS A 241 -1.85 -3.36 3.15
C LYS A 241 -2.27 -4.01 4.47
N LEU A 242 -3.46 -3.70 4.97
CA LEU A 242 -3.99 -4.31 6.20
C LEU A 242 -4.29 -5.81 6.03
N ALA A 243 -4.90 -6.19 4.91
CA ALA A 243 -5.20 -7.59 4.60
C ALA A 243 -3.93 -8.42 4.44
N PHE A 244 -2.88 -7.85 3.84
CA PHE A 244 -1.59 -8.51 3.69
C PHE A 244 -0.91 -8.79 5.03
N VAL A 245 -0.93 -7.86 5.97
CA VAL A 245 -0.40 -8.07 7.33
C VAL A 245 -1.12 -9.21 8.05
N MET A 246 -2.43 -9.34 7.86
CA MET A 246 -3.21 -10.44 8.45
C MET A 246 -2.87 -11.81 7.87
N THR A 247 -2.16 -11.86 6.74
CA THR A 247 -1.72 -13.11 6.09
C THR A 247 -0.96 -14.01 7.07
N GLY A 248 -0.04 -13.45 7.85
CA GLY A 248 0.77 -14.20 8.82
C GLY A 248 -0.08 -15.01 9.80
N PHE A 249 -1.12 -14.39 10.37
CA PHE A 249 -2.04 -15.08 11.27
C PHE A 249 -2.85 -16.17 10.57
N ILE A 250 -3.38 -15.85 9.38
CA ILE A 250 -4.22 -16.77 8.59
C ILE A 250 -3.45 -18.03 8.19
N VAL A 251 -2.19 -17.86 7.75
CA VAL A 251 -1.39 -19.00 7.29
C VAL A 251 -0.94 -19.88 8.46
N ILE A 252 -0.66 -19.33 9.65
CA ILE A 252 -0.41 -20.12 10.85
C ILE A 252 -1.67 -20.91 11.22
N PHE A 253 -2.83 -20.28 11.20
CA PHE A 253 -4.10 -20.96 11.50
C PHE A 253 -4.40 -22.10 10.53
N LEU A 254 -4.18 -21.89 9.23
CA LEU A 254 -4.26 -22.95 8.21
C LEU A 254 -3.21 -24.04 8.43
N GLY A 255 -1.97 -23.65 8.73
CA GLY A 255 -0.87 -24.58 9.02
C GLY A 255 -1.18 -25.52 10.18
N ILE A 256 -1.75 -24.99 11.26
CA ILE A 256 -2.25 -25.78 12.39
C ILE A 256 -3.30 -26.79 11.91
N SER A 257 -4.27 -26.33 11.10
CA SER A 257 -5.35 -27.18 10.62
C SER A 257 -4.86 -28.32 9.73
N PHE A 258 -3.90 -28.05 8.85
CA PHE A 258 -3.30 -29.07 7.98
C PHE A 258 -2.38 -30.05 8.73
N ALA A 259 -1.56 -29.55 9.65
CA ALA A 259 -0.65 -30.39 10.42
C ALA A 259 -1.38 -31.41 11.32
N LEU A 260 -2.60 -31.07 11.73
CA LEU A 260 -3.39 -31.90 12.65
C LEU A 260 -4.37 -32.86 11.97
N GLN A 261 -4.54 -32.78 10.64
CA GLN A 261 -5.57 -33.54 9.91
C GLN A 261 -5.37 -35.07 9.84
N GLY A 262 -4.18 -35.59 10.02
CA GLY A 262 -3.95 -37.03 9.89
C GLY A 262 -2.80 -37.54 10.72
N THR A 263 -3.06 -38.54 11.56
CA THR A 263 -2.01 -39.25 12.31
C THR A 263 -1.12 -40.14 11.45
N ARG A 264 -1.52 -40.41 10.21
CA ARG A 264 -0.80 -41.29 9.27
C ARG A 264 -0.33 -40.59 7.98
N GLU A 265 -0.67 -39.31 7.78
CA GLU A 265 -0.22 -38.60 6.58
C GLU A 265 1.28 -38.31 6.64
N ASN A 266 1.96 -38.52 5.53
CA ASN A 266 3.37 -38.15 5.39
C ASN A 266 3.50 -36.61 5.55
N LEU A 267 4.46 -36.17 6.36
CA LEU A 267 4.77 -34.74 6.58
C LEU A 267 4.87 -33.96 5.26
N ALA A 268 5.45 -34.59 4.22
CA ALA A 268 5.57 -34.00 2.89
C ALA A 268 4.22 -33.66 2.25
N VAL A 269 3.19 -34.49 2.49
CA VAL A 269 1.82 -34.23 1.99
C VAL A 269 1.19 -33.02 2.70
N GLY A 270 1.38 -32.89 4.01
CA GLY A 270 0.95 -31.73 4.77
C GLY A 270 1.60 -30.42 4.28
N VAL A 271 2.92 -30.46 4.04
CA VAL A 271 3.66 -29.34 3.46
C VAL A 271 3.14 -29.00 2.06
N GLY A 272 2.95 -29.99 1.19
CA GLY A 272 2.42 -29.79 -0.16
C GLY A 272 1.03 -29.13 -0.16
N LYS A 273 0.11 -29.62 0.66
CA LYS A 273 -1.23 -29.01 0.85
C LYS A 273 -1.13 -27.54 1.30
N SER A 274 -0.22 -27.25 2.24
CA SER A 274 -0.02 -25.92 2.79
C SER A 274 0.52 -24.93 1.76
N VAL A 275 1.47 -25.36 0.94
CA VAL A 275 2.03 -24.55 -0.15
C VAL A 275 0.95 -24.22 -1.19
N ILE A 276 0.14 -25.23 -1.58
CA ILE A 276 -0.98 -25.01 -2.52
C ILE A 276 -1.98 -24.01 -1.93
N ALA A 277 -2.35 -24.18 -0.65
CA ALA A 277 -3.26 -23.26 0.01
C ALA A 277 -2.73 -21.82 0.06
N LEU A 278 -1.42 -21.64 0.27
CA LEU A 278 -0.76 -20.34 0.22
C LEU A 278 -0.84 -19.72 -1.19
N PHE A 279 -0.61 -20.49 -2.25
CA PHE A 279 -0.75 -19.99 -3.62
C PHE A 279 -2.18 -19.57 -3.92
N VAL A 280 -3.16 -20.39 -3.54
CA VAL A 280 -4.59 -20.02 -3.68
C VAL A 280 -4.89 -18.74 -2.92
N TYR A 281 -4.36 -18.59 -1.72
CA TYR A 281 -4.52 -17.38 -0.93
C TYR A 281 -3.97 -16.14 -1.64
N TYR A 282 -2.73 -16.19 -2.16
CA TYR A 282 -2.16 -15.06 -2.88
C TYR A 282 -2.93 -14.72 -4.15
N ILE A 283 -3.44 -15.72 -4.87
CA ILE A 283 -4.32 -15.50 -6.02
C ILE A 283 -5.59 -14.74 -5.61
N LEU A 284 -6.23 -15.14 -4.51
CA LEU A 284 -7.41 -14.48 -3.99
C LEU A 284 -7.12 -13.05 -3.51
N LEU A 285 -6.00 -12.84 -2.82
CA LEU A 285 -5.60 -11.54 -2.28
C LEU A 285 -5.29 -10.54 -3.40
N ILE A 286 -4.41 -10.93 -4.34
CA ILE A 286 -4.02 -10.10 -5.48
C ILE A 286 -5.20 -9.93 -6.45
N GLY A 287 -5.96 -10.99 -6.69
CA GLY A 287 -7.19 -10.94 -7.48
C GLY A 287 -8.21 -9.98 -6.90
N GLY A 288 -8.42 -10.02 -5.59
CA GLY A 288 -9.29 -9.11 -4.85
C GLY A 288 -8.87 -7.64 -5.00
N GLN A 289 -7.56 -7.36 -4.91
CA GLN A 289 -7.03 -6.02 -5.18
C GLN A 289 -7.32 -5.56 -6.62
N LYS A 290 -7.08 -6.41 -7.60
CA LYS A 290 -7.33 -6.11 -9.03
C LYS A 290 -8.80 -5.86 -9.31
N ILE A 291 -9.68 -6.70 -8.76
CA ILE A 291 -11.12 -6.52 -8.84
C ILE A 291 -11.53 -5.21 -8.18
N GLY A 292 -11.00 -4.94 -6.97
CA GLY A 292 -11.25 -3.70 -6.24
C GLY A 292 -10.90 -2.44 -7.04
N TYR A 293 -9.83 -2.45 -7.84
CA TYR A 293 -9.48 -1.29 -8.69
C TYR A 293 -10.47 -1.00 -9.82
N ASN A 294 -11.12 -2.02 -10.36
CA ASN A 294 -11.90 -1.93 -11.59
C ASN A 294 -13.42 -2.03 -11.39
N SER A 295 -13.86 -2.30 -10.15
CA SER A 295 -15.27 -2.54 -9.85
C SER A 295 -15.91 -1.43 -9.05
N SER A 296 -17.25 -1.39 -9.08
CA SER A 296 -18.08 -0.57 -8.21
C SER A 296 -18.25 -1.18 -6.80
N LEU A 297 -17.61 -2.33 -6.55
CA LEU A 297 -17.67 -3.00 -5.24
C LEU A 297 -16.93 -2.16 -4.20
N HIS A 298 -17.43 -2.20 -2.98
CA HIS A 298 -16.75 -1.55 -1.87
C HIS A 298 -15.34 -2.13 -1.67
N PRO A 299 -14.28 -1.30 -1.61
CA PRO A 299 -12.89 -1.73 -1.55
C PRO A 299 -12.58 -2.79 -0.49
N ALA A 300 -13.17 -2.65 0.69
CA ALA A 300 -12.98 -3.62 1.76
C ALA A 300 -13.45 -5.03 1.36
N PHE A 301 -14.65 -5.18 0.79
CA PHE A 301 -15.16 -6.50 0.40
C PHE A 301 -14.28 -7.17 -0.64
N ALA A 302 -13.84 -6.43 -1.65
CA ALA A 302 -13.01 -6.99 -2.72
C ALA A 302 -11.68 -7.55 -2.16
N VAL A 303 -11.04 -6.83 -1.26
CA VAL A 303 -9.70 -7.19 -0.76
C VAL A 303 -9.76 -8.21 0.37
N TRP A 304 -10.71 -8.08 1.32
CA TRP A 304 -10.79 -8.97 2.48
C TRP A 304 -11.44 -10.33 2.18
N PHE A 305 -12.06 -10.48 1.01
CA PHE A 305 -12.71 -11.71 0.59
C PHE A 305 -11.81 -12.95 0.74
N GLY A 306 -10.58 -12.89 0.26
CA GLY A 306 -9.61 -13.98 0.37
C GLY A 306 -9.30 -14.34 1.83
N ASN A 307 -9.14 -13.35 2.70
CA ASN A 307 -8.88 -13.54 4.13
C ASN A 307 -10.06 -14.26 4.82
N VAL A 308 -11.27 -13.80 4.53
CA VAL A 308 -12.50 -14.38 5.11
C VAL A 308 -12.70 -15.82 4.65
N VAL A 309 -12.54 -16.09 3.36
CA VAL A 309 -12.69 -17.46 2.80
C VAL A 309 -11.72 -18.43 3.48
N LEU A 310 -10.45 -18.03 3.63
CA LEU A 310 -9.46 -18.91 4.23
C LEU A 310 -9.58 -19.05 5.73
N LEU A 311 -10.04 -18.01 6.43
CA LEU A 311 -10.36 -18.13 7.86
C LEU A 311 -11.53 -19.09 8.08
N ILE A 312 -12.57 -19.03 7.25
CA ILE A 312 -13.71 -19.97 7.33
C ILE A 312 -13.25 -21.39 6.99
N ALA A 313 -12.48 -21.57 5.91
CA ALA A 313 -11.96 -22.88 5.51
C ALA A 313 -11.05 -23.48 6.59
N GLY A 314 -10.09 -22.68 7.10
CA GLY A 314 -9.21 -23.09 8.19
C GLY A 314 -9.96 -23.41 9.48
N GLY A 315 -10.97 -22.60 9.83
CA GLY A 315 -11.85 -22.85 10.97
C GLY A 315 -12.61 -24.15 10.83
N TRP A 316 -13.22 -24.38 9.69
CA TRP A 316 -13.93 -25.63 9.42
C TRP A 316 -13.03 -26.87 9.53
N LEU A 317 -11.84 -26.83 8.94
CA LEU A 317 -10.83 -27.89 9.04
C LEU A 317 -10.38 -28.12 10.49
N PHE A 318 -10.13 -27.03 11.22
CA PHE A 318 -9.75 -27.11 12.63
C PHE A 318 -10.81 -27.76 13.50
N PHE A 319 -12.09 -27.38 13.32
CA PHE A 319 -13.19 -27.97 14.08
C PHE A 319 -13.45 -29.44 13.72
N GLN A 320 -13.27 -29.83 12.46
CA GLN A 320 -13.31 -31.25 12.08
C GLN A 320 -12.24 -32.07 12.80
N THR A 321 -11.03 -31.52 12.92
CA THR A 321 -9.91 -32.22 13.59
C THR A 321 -10.07 -32.22 15.11
N ALA A 322 -10.67 -31.19 15.68
CA ALA A 322 -10.91 -31.10 17.11
C ALA A 322 -12.00 -32.09 17.60
N LYS A 323 -12.94 -32.49 16.73
CA LYS A 323 -14.02 -33.45 17.03
C LYS A 323 -13.59 -34.92 16.93
N LYS A 324 -12.53 -35.22 16.20
CA LYS A 324 -11.89 -36.55 16.13
C LYS A 324 -10.94 -36.77 17.29
#